data_46a98ef98f7c2a9ac432c4096158f191
#
_entry.id   46a98ef98f7c2a9ac432c4096158f191
#
_cell.length_a   1.000
_cell.length_b   1.000
_cell.length_c   1.000
_cell.angle_alpha   90.00
_cell.angle_beta   90.00
_cell.angle_gamma   90.00
#
_symmetry.space_group_name_H-M   'P 1'
#
loop_
_entity.id
_entity.type
_entity.pdbx_description
1 polymer ?
#
loop_
_entity_poly.entity_id
_entity_poly.type
_entity_poly.pdbx_seq_one_letter_code
_entity_poly.pdbx_strand_id
1 'polypeptide(L)'
;MPRRNRIALEDRERIVKAFEDEEEDYLLVADTLGVNRSTSRGIVARYIREGRIRERPRGGRNNVRVDDEMRDCLEEIINENCLLTLTQINHELRRRLPVKPEIHDRTVSRTLDGMLFRVKLARPLPADRNRADVLNKRVDYATWFMNYAVVRHCVFVDECSYNIWTARSHGRARQGERAYRQVCGQRGRNLTVTMAISPLNGLVFSSAFVGGMNAARFDNFLAQARTNMDPEESVIFVYNGAPAHRNPTVPAPNTELKMLPPYSPFLNIVEQAISCLKAAIKADILRPEIQRRMDDRDEARVRGIPLGEFRTQQLHEALHRNIDTITVAKSAQWYHFMQTYLPKCLKREVIER
;
A
#
# COMPACT_ATOMS: atom_id res chain seq x y z
N MET A 1 -42.15 -9.51 6.75
CA MET A 1 -42.88 -9.91 7.96
C MET A 1 -43.33 -8.65 8.67
N PRO A 2 -44.64 -8.54 9.08
CA PRO A 2 -45.15 -7.36 9.77
C PRO A 2 -44.40 -7.20 11.12
N ARG A 3 -44.01 -5.97 11.42
CA ARG A 3 -43.40 -5.63 12.74
C ARG A 3 -44.43 -5.95 13.83
N ARG A 4 -44.11 -6.86 14.75
CA ARG A 4 -44.90 -7.08 15.96
C ARG A 4 -44.94 -5.76 16.75
N ASN A 5 -46.13 -5.20 16.95
CA ASN A 5 -46.33 -4.03 17.78
C ASN A 5 -45.77 -4.34 19.19
N ARG A 6 -44.86 -3.52 19.65
CA ARG A 6 -44.26 -3.64 20.98
C ARG A 6 -45.22 -3.07 21.97
N ILE A 7 -45.70 -3.89 22.91
CA ILE A 7 -46.59 -3.42 24.00
C ILE A 7 -45.80 -2.43 24.86
N ALA A 8 -46.36 -1.24 25.07
CA ALA A 8 -45.74 -0.20 25.88
C ALA A 8 -45.58 -0.65 27.34
N LEU A 9 -44.61 -0.08 28.04
CA LEU A 9 -44.37 -0.42 29.45
C LEU A 9 -45.57 -0.07 30.30
N GLU A 10 -46.16 1.08 30.07
CA GLU A 10 -47.38 1.57 30.75
C GLU A 10 -48.56 0.60 30.63
N ASP A 11 -48.81 0.01 29.45
CA ASP A 11 -49.85 -0.99 29.24
C ASP A 11 -49.58 -2.29 30.01
N ARG A 12 -48.30 -2.68 30.12
CA ARG A 12 -47.91 -3.84 30.95
C ARG A 12 -48.09 -3.59 32.43
N GLU A 13 -47.77 -2.38 32.91
CA GLU A 13 -47.99 -1.96 34.27
C GLU A 13 -49.45 -1.93 34.63
N ARG A 14 -50.32 -1.45 33.74
CA ARG A 14 -51.80 -1.47 33.91
C ARG A 14 -52.34 -2.88 34.00
N ILE A 15 -51.89 -3.81 33.15
CA ILE A 15 -52.33 -5.21 33.16
C ILE A 15 -51.89 -5.90 34.47
N VAL A 16 -50.64 -5.63 34.94
CA VAL A 16 -50.15 -6.21 36.18
C VAL A 16 -50.88 -5.62 37.39
N LYS A 17 -51.11 -4.30 37.39
CA LYS A 17 -51.87 -3.65 38.47
C LYS A 17 -53.29 -4.18 38.59
N ALA A 18 -54.02 -4.34 37.46
CA ALA A 18 -55.34 -4.94 37.47
C ALA A 18 -55.34 -6.41 37.95
N PHE A 19 -54.23 -7.12 37.78
CA PHE A 19 -54.06 -8.47 38.36
C PHE A 19 -53.81 -8.42 39.86
N GLU A 20 -53.14 -7.41 40.41
CA GLU A 20 -52.89 -7.24 41.85
C GLU A 20 -54.14 -6.76 42.58
N ASP A 21 -54.95 -5.94 41.94
CA ASP A 21 -56.14 -5.29 42.55
C ASP A 21 -57.37 -6.21 42.65
N GLU A 22 -57.30 -7.49 42.38
CA GLU A 22 -58.33 -8.53 42.48
C GLU A 22 -59.78 -8.12 42.12
N GLU A 23 -60.10 -6.82 42.06
CA GLU A 23 -61.40 -6.24 41.78
C GLU A 23 -61.66 -6.10 40.26
N GLU A 24 -60.58 -6.07 39.41
CA GLU A 24 -60.67 -5.95 37.96
C GLU A 24 -60.14 -7.20 37.27
N ASP A 25 -60.89 -7.72 36.30
CA ASP A 25 -60.35 -8.78 35.42
C ASP A 25 -59.28 -8.22 34.50
N TYR A 26 -58.00 -8.51 34.79
CA TYR A 26 -56.84 -8.09 33.97
C TYR A 26 -56.95 -8.47 32.48
N LEU A 27 -57.77 -9.47 32.14
CA LEU A 27 -58.02 -9.84 30.76
C LEU A 27 -58.97 -8.85 30.05
N LEU A 28 -59.90 -8.26 30.78
CA LEU A 28 -60.74 -7.18 30.25
C LEU A 28 -59.93 -5.89 30.07
N VAL A 29 -59.07 -5.58 31.00
CA VAL A 29 -58.15 -4.45 30.87
C VAL A 29 -57.21 -4.64 29.66
N ALA A 30 -56.72 -5.86 29.45
CA ALA A 30 -55.90 -6.18 28.26
C ALA A 30 -56.67 -6.00 26.95
N ASP A 31 -57.93 -6.45 26.91
CA ASP A 31 -58.80 -6.27 25.73
C ASP A 31 -59.03 -4.78 25.40
N THR A 32 -59.25 -3.93 26.43
CA THR A 32 -59.39 -2.48 26.28
C THR A 32 -58.10 -1.81 25.76
N LEU A 33 -56.93 -2.34 26.14
CA LEU A 33 -55.65 -1.88 25.68
C LEU A 33 -55.24 -2.48 24.30
N GLY A 34 -56.05 -3.31 23.71
CA GLY A 34 -55.79 -4.00 22.45
C GLY A 34 -54.68 -5.04 22.54
N VAL A 35 -54.41 -5.55 23.76
CA VAL A 35 -53.35 -6.57 24.02
C VAL A 35 -54.00 -7.95 24.03
N ASN A 36 -53.49 -8.85 23.19
CA ASN A 36 -53.99 -10.21 23.10
C ASN A 36 -53.93 -10.94 24.47
N ARG A 37 -55.02 -11.62 24.83
CA ARG A 37 -55.16 -12.36 26.09
C ARG A 37 -54.05 -13.35 26.38
N SER A 38 -53.51 -14.04 25.37
CA SER A 38 -52.38 -14.95 25.53
C SER A 38 -51.09 -14.21 25.92
N THR A 39 -50.89 -13.02 25.35
CA THR A 39 -49.74 -12.16 25.70
C THR A 39 -49.87 -11.59 27.10
N SER A 40 -51.08 -11.21 27.50
CA SER A 40 -51.35 -10.69 28.85
C SER A 40 -51.12 -11.75 29.92
N ARG A 41 -51.61 -12.98 29.70
CA ARG A 41 -51.31 -14.14 30.55
C ARG A 41 -49.78 -14.34 30.67
N GLY A 42 -49.02 -14.18 29.57
CA GLY A 42 -47.55 -14.27 29.58
C GLY A 42 -46.87 -13.15 30.34
N ILE A 43 -47.45 -11.95 30.38
CA ILE A 43 -46.98 -10.80 31.17
C ILE A 43 -47.18 -11.10 32.66
N VAL A 44 -48.35 -11.50 33.06
CA VAL A 44 -48.72 -11.82 34.45
C VAL A 44 -47.92 -13.03 34.96
N ALA A 45 -47.85 -14.11 34.18
CA ALA A 45 -47.06 -15.29 34.54
C ALA A 45 -45.58 -14.96 34.77
N ARG A 46 -45.03 -14.01 33.98
CA ARG A 46 -43.64 -13.55 34.15
C ARG A 46 -43.51 -12.70 35.42
N TYR A 47 -44.50 -11.85 35.70
CA TYR A 47 -44.51 -11.04 36.89
C TYR A 47 -44.56 -11.93 38.16
N ILE A 48 -45.43 -12.94 38.20
CA ILE A 48 -45.53 -13.90 39.29
C ILE A 48 -44.19 -14.63 39.49
N ARG A 49 -43.54 -15.06 38.41
CA ARG A 49 -42.34 -15.88 38.48
C ARG A 49 -41.07 -15.07 38.77
N GLU A 50 -40.95 -13.87 38.24
CA GLU A 50 -39.71 -13.08 38.22
C GLU A 50 -39.83 -11.71 38.90
N GLY A 51 -41.02 -11.29 39.36
CA GLY A 51 -41.25 -9.96 39.90
C GLY A 51 -41.03 -8.82 38.91
N ARG A 52 -41.07 -9.11 37.59
CA ARG A 52 -40.61 -8.19 36.57
C ARG A 52 -41.66 -7.88 35.50
N ILE A 53 -41.94 -6.59 35.31
CA ILE A 53 -42.83 -6.08 34.30
C ILE A 53 -42.09 -5.76 32.98
N ARG A 54 -40.86 -5.24 33.07
CA ARG A 54 -40.05 -4.87 31.92
C ARG A 54 -39.52 -6.10 31.15
N GLU A 55 -39.44 -6.00 29.85
CA GLU A 55 -38.73 -7.02 29.05
C GLU A 55 -37.23 -6.99 29.34
N ARG A 56 -36.59 -8.18 29.30
CA ARG A 56 -35.11 -8.23 29.28
C ARG A 56 -34.62 -7.53 28.03
N PRO A 57 -33.58 -6.67 28.12
CA PRO A 57 -32.96 -6.15 26.90
C PRO A 57 -32.55 -7.31 26.00
N ARG A 58 -33.04 -7.30 24.77
CA ARG A 58 -32.61 -8.30 23.77
C ARG A 58 -31.14 -8.06 23.44
N GLY A 59 -30.31 -9.05 23.62
CA GLY A 59 -28.92 -9.02 23.21
C GLY A 59 -28.03 -8.17 24.11
N GLY A 60 -27.98 -8.50 25.38
CA GLY A 60 -26.85 -8.07 26.24
C GLY A 60 -25.55 -8.73 25.78
N ARG A 61 -24.44 -8.05 26.07
CA ARG A 61 -23.03 -8.44 25.80
C ARG A 61 -22.59 -9.81 26.37
N ASN A 62 -23.51 -10.69 26.74
CA ASN A 62 -23.24 -11.96 27.45
C ASN A 62 -22.53 -13.04 26.62
N ASN A 63 -22.10 -12.71 25.38
CA ASN A 63 -21.30 -13.59 24.53
C ASN A 63 -20.04 -12.87 24.03
N VAL A 64 -19.29 -12.19 24.90
CA VAL A 64 -17.92 -11.76 24.57
C VAL A 64 -17.08 -13.04 24.54
N ARG A 65 -16.97 -13.63 23.34
CA ARG A 65 -16.16 -14.82 23.11
C ARG A 65 -14.66 -14.51 22.95
N VAL A 66 -14.34 -13.24 22.81
CA VAL A 66 -12.96 -12.73 22.61
C VAL A 66 -12.69 -11.69 23.68
N ASP A 67 -11.84 -12.02 24.60
CA ASP A 67 -11.34 -11.14 25.65
C ASP A 67 -10.07 -10.40 25.22
N ASP A 68 -9.51 -9.57 26.10
CA ASP A 68 -8.34 -8.75 25.78
C ASP A 68 -7.08 -9.62 25.59
N GLU A 69 -6.89 -10.68 26.36
CA GLU A 69 -5.77 -11.62 26.20
C GLU A 69 -5.78 -12.30 24.81
N MET A 70 -6.97 -12.67 24.33
CA MET A 70 -7.10 -13.21 22.96
C MET A 70 -6.80 -12.15 21.89
N ARG A 71 -7.13 -10.88 22.14
CA ARG A 71 -6.81 -9.76 21.22
C ARG A 71 -5.33 -9.51 21.15
N ASP A 72 -4.66 -9.44 22.28
CA ASP A 72 -3.21 -9.25 22.36
C ASP A 72 -2.48 -10.40 21.65
N CYS A 73 -2.90 -11.63 21.87
CA CYS A 73 -2.37 -12.79 21.17
C CYS A 73 -2.62 -12.74 19.65
N LEU A 74 -3.79 -12.28 19.18
CA LEU A 74 -4.07 -12.10 17.75
C LEU A 74 -3.14 -11.05 17.13
N GLU A 75 -2.87 -9.97 17.84
CA GLU A 75 -1.95 -8.91 17.41
C GLU A 75 -0.52 -9.44 17.29
N GLU A 76 -0.04 -10.20 18.29
CA GLU A 76 1.27 -10.85 18.25
C GLU A 76 1.41 -11.81 17.06
N ILE A 77 0.42 -12.67 16.84
CA ILE A 77 0.41 -13.62 15.72
C ILE A 77 0.56 -12.90 14.37
N ILE A 78 -0.17 -11.79 14.18
CA ILE A 78 -0.12 -11.03 12.93
C ILE A 78 1.20 -10.26 12.79
N ASN A 79 1.73 -9.73 13.88
CA ASN A 79 3.01 -9.02 13.88
C ASN A 79 4.18 -9.97 13.56
N GLU A 80 4.12 -11.23 14.02
CA GLU A 80 5.11 -12.24 13.68
C GLU A 80 4.99 -12.69 12.21
N ASN A 81 3.78 -12.89 11.72
CA ASN A 81 3.54 -13.31 10.34
C ASN A 81 2.23 -12.76 9.77
N CYS A 82 2.33 -11.64 9.08
CA CYS A 82 1.19 -10.95 8.45
C CYS A 82 0.58 -11.68 7.24
N LEU A 83 1.14 -12.80 6.79
CA LEU A 83 0.65 -13.58 5.63
C LEU A 83 -0.26 -14.73 5.99
N LEU A 84 -0.49 -14.99 7.27
CA LEU A 84 -1.35 -16.07 7.72
C LEU A 84 -2.81 -15.85 7.26
N THR A 85 -3.45 -16.93 6.85
CA THR A 85 -4.90 -16.95 6.58
C THR A 85 -5.67 -16.91 7.91
N LEU A 86 -6.95 -16.51 7.87
CA LEU A 86 -7.80 -16.49 9.08
C LEU A 86 -7.85 -17.85 9.79
N THR A 87 -7.89 -18.95 9.04
CA THR A 87 -7.86 -20.30 9.59
C THR A 87 -6.53 -20.61 10.30
N GLN A 88 -5.41 -20.19 9.70
CA GLN A 88 -4.08 -20.35 10.33
C GLN A 88 -3.93 -19.47 11.58
N ILE A 89 -4.41 -18.23 11.54
CA ILE A 89 -4.43 -17.33 12.72
C ILE A 89 -5.25 -17.99 13.84
N ASN A 90 -6.44 -18.52 13.52
CA ASN A 90 -7.30 -19.16 14.51
C ASN A 90 -6.67 -20.45 15.07
N HIS A 91 -6.02 -21.24 14.24
CA HIS A 91 -5.28 -22.42 14.70
C HIS A 91 -4.14 -22.02 15.64
N GLU A 92 -3.37 -20.98 15.30
CA GLU A 92 -2.27 -20.49 16.13
C GLU A 92 -2.77 -19.89 17.45
N LEU A 93 -3.90 -19.18 17.44
CA LEU A 93 -4.57 -18.68 18.65
C LEU A 93 -4.94 -19.82 19.59
N ARG A 94 -5.54 -20.91 19.08
CA ARG A 94 -5.87 -22.10 19.87
C ARG A 94 -4.64 -22.78 20.45
N ARG A 95 -3.54 -22.81 19.69
CA ARG A 95 -2.28 -23.40 20.13
C ARG A 95 -1.67 -22.61 21.29
N ARG A 96 -1.73 -21.27 21.23
CA ARG A 96 -1.17 -20.38 22.26
C ARG A 96 -2.07 -20.27 23.50
N LEU A 97 -3.37 -20.32 23.30
CA LEU A 97 -4.38 -20.15 24.37
C LEU A 97 -5.34 -21.35 24.43
N PRO A 98 -4.86 -22.56 24.80
CA PRO A 98 -5.67 -23.78 24.74
C PRO A 98 -6.84 -23.82 25.74
N VAL A 99 -6.78 -22.99 26.79
CA VAL A 99 -7.84 -22.89 27.84
C VAL A 99 -9.00 -22.00 27.38
N LYS A 100 -8.79 -21.14 26.37
CA LYS A 100 -9.83 -20.23 25.88
C LYS A 100 -10.82 -20.95 24.97
N PRO A 101 -12.09 -20.45 24.92
CA PRO A 101 -13.10 -21.05 24.06
C PRO A 101 -12.73 -20.97 22.59
N GLU A 102 -13.04 -22.01 21.85
CA GLU A 102 -12.89 -22.01 20.40
C GLU A 102 -13.81 -20.96 19.76
N ILE A 103 -13.25 -20.19 18.84
CA ILE A 103 -13.98 -19.21 18.05
C ILE A 103 -13.95 -19.56 16.57
N HIS A 104 -14.96 -19.12 15.84
CA HIS A 104 -15.01 -19.30 14.38
C HIS A 104 -14.15 -18.26 13.65
N ASP A 105 -13.56 -18.61 12.49
CA ASP A 105 -12.74 -17.72 11.67
C ASP A 105 -13.42 -16.36 11.36
N ARG A 106 -14.75 -16.37 11.20
CA ARG A 106 -15.52 -15.14 11.04
C ARG A 106 -15.48 -14.24 12.30
N THR A 107 -15.35 -14.83 13.47
CA THR A 107 -15.18 -14.08 14.73
C THR A 107 -13.78 -13.47 14.79
N VAL A 108 -12.75 -14.22 14.39
CA VAL A 108 -11.38 -13.71 14.22
C VAL A 108 -11.38 -12.50 13.27
N SER A 109 -11.97 -12.64 12.07
CA SER A 109 -12.07 -11.55 11.10
C SER A 109 -12.72 -10.29 11.67
N ARG A 110 -13.87 -10.45 12.37
CA ARG A 110 -14.57 -9.32 12.99
C ARG A 110 -13.78 -8.67 14.12
N THR A 111 -13.04 -9.47 14.89
CA THR A 111 -12.18 -8.96 15.97
C THR A 111 -11.05 -8.14 15.37
N LEU A 112 -10.36 -8.66 14.35
CA LEU A 112 -9.31 -7.95 13.64
C LEU A 112 -9.81 -6.65 12.99
N ASP A 113 -11.01 -6.68 12.37
CA ASP A 113 -11.65 -5.47 11.85
C ASP A 113 -11.91 -4.43 12.94
N GLY A 114 -12.37 -4.88 14.11
CA GLY A 114 -12.56 -4.02 15.30
C GLY A 114 -11.25 -3.45 15.85
N MET A 115 -10.13 -4.16 15.71
CA MET A 115 -8.78 -3.72 16.05
C MET A 115 -8.12 -2.90 14.92
N LEU A 116 -8.87 -2.50 13.88
CA LEU A 116 -8.42 -1.72 12.72
C LEU A 116 -7.41 -2.43 11.82
N PHE A 117 -7.25 -3.73 11.92
CA PHE A 117 -6.48 -4.51 10.94
C PHE A 117 -7.23 -4.61 9.61
N ARG A 118 -6.51 -4.44 8.50
CA ARG A 118 -7.05 -4.51 7.14
C ARG A 118 -6.13 -5.33 6.26
N VAL A 119 -6.70 -6.05 5.32
CA VAL A 119 -5.93 -6.74 4.28
C VAL A 119 -5.21 -5.71 3.41
N LYS A 120 -3.89 -5.80 3.35
CA LYS A 120 -3.02 -4.92 2.56
C LYS A 120 -2.13 -5.77 1.66
N LEU A 121 -1.66 -5.18 0.56
CA LEU A 121 -0.65 -5.82 -0.28
C LEU A 121 0.65 -5.97 0.53
N ALA A 122 1.04 -7.21 0.81
CA ALA A 122 2.32 -7.51 1.44
C ALA A 122 3.46 -7.22 0.46
N ARG A 123 4.42 -6.41 0.87
CA ARG A 123 5.62 -6.11 0.09
C ARG A 123 6.78 -6.93 0.63
N PRO A 124 7.46 -7.72 -0.22
CA PRO A 124 8.64 -8.45 0.22
C PRO A 124 9.74 -7.48 0.68
N LEU A 125 10.25 -7.68 1.86
CA LEU A 125 11.37 -6.94 2.42
C LEU A 125 12.55 -7.91 2.54
N PRO A 126 13.71 -7.65 1.88
CA PRO A 126 14.87 -8.52 2.00
C PRO A 126 15.33 -8.66 3.45
N ALA A 127 15.54 -9.89 3.91
CA ALA A 127 15.97 -10.17 5.28
C ALA A 127 17.29 -9.47 5.63
N ASP A 128 18.20 -9.37 4.66
CA ASP A 128 19.51 -8.73 4.82
C ASP A 128 19.47 -7.20 4.92
N ARG A 129 18.30 -6.60 4.67
CA ARG A 129 18.18 -5.13 4.59
C ARG A 129 18.66 -4.40 5.83
N ASN A 130 18.44 -4.96 7.00
CA ASN A 130 18.78 -4.36 8.29
C ASN A 130 19.85 -5.15 9.05
N ARG A 131 20.66 -5.94 8.35
CA ARG A 131 21.85 -6.59 8.94
C ARG A 131 22.82 -5.55 9.50
N ALA A 132 23.57 -5.90 10.53
CA ALA A 132 24.49 -5.00 11.22
C ALA A 132 25.53 -4.35 10.29
N ASP A 133 26.06 -5.10 9.31
CA ASP A 133 27.01 -4.59 8.32
C ASP A 133 26.37 -3.57 7.36
N VAL A 134 25.08 -3.76 7.00
CA VAL A 134 24.33 -2.81 6.19
C VAL A 134 24.04 -1.53 6.97
N LEU A 135 23.65 -1.66 8.24
CA LEU A 135 23.42 -0.51 9.11
C LEU A 135 24.73 0.31 9.30
N ASN A 136 25.86 -0.35 9.48
CA ASN A 136 27.18 0.33 9.57
C ASN A 136 27.49 1.09 8.27
N LYS A 137 27.31 0.48 7.09
CA LYS A 137 27.51 1.17 5.80
C LYS A 137 26.58 2.37 5.62
N ARG A 138 25.36 2.34 6.19
CA ARG A 138 24.47 3.51 6.20
C ARG A 138 24.98 4.60 7.12
N VAL A 139 25.56 4.27 8.28
CA VAL A 139 26.22 5.24 9.17
C VAL A 139 27.37 5.92 8.44
N ASP A 140 28.25 5.12 7.81
CA ASP A 140 29.39 5.64 7.08
C ASP A 140 28.98 6.59 5.94
N TYR A 141 27.94 6.19 5.18
CA TYR A 141 27.39 7.02 4.11
C TYR A 141 26.76 8.31 4.66
N ALA A 142 25.95 8.25 5.71
CA ALA A 142 25.30 9.40 6.30
C ALA A 142 26.34 10.38 6.89
N THR A 143 27.37 9.87 7.55
CA THR A 143 28.49 10.67 8.07
C THR A 143 29.24 11.37 6.95
N TRP A 144 29.61 10.64 5.88
CA TRP A 144 30.22 11.21 4.70
C TRP A 144 29.33 12.28 4.06
N PHE A 145 28.03 11.99 3.91
CA PHE A 145 27.10 12.89 3.27
C PHE A 145 26.96 14.20 4.03
N MET A 146 26.77 14.15 5.34
CA MET A 146 26.60 15.36 6.17
C MET A 146 27.87 16.19 6.32
N ASN A 147 29.05 15.56 6.34
CA ASN A 147 30.31 16.26 6.52
C ASN A 147 30.92 16.75 5.21
N TYR A 148 30.55 16.17 4.08
CA TYR A 148 31.24 16.40 2.82
C TYR A 148 30.29 16.72 1.65
N ALA A 149 29.28 15.90 1.43
CA ALA A 149 28.45 15.97 0.22
C ALA A 149 27.35 17.04 0.30
N VAL A 150 26.91 17.40 1.50
CA VAL A 150 25.75 18.33 1.70
C VAL A 150 25.97 19.70 1.08
N VAL A 151 27.20 20.16 0.96
CA VAL A 151 27.58 21.46 0.37
C VAL A 151 28.10 21.34 -1.07
N ARG A 152 28.01 20.15 -1.67
CA ARG A 152 28.51 19.86 -3.01
C ARG A 152 27.37 19.50 -3.96
N HIS A 153 27.62 19.66 -5.24
CA HIS A 153 26.61 19.29 -6.24
C HIS A 153 26.53 17.76 -6.39
N CYS A 154 25.50 17.19 -5.79
CA CYS A 154 25.19 15.76 -5.91
C CYS A 154 24.19 15.52 -7.04
N VAL A 155 24.51 14.56 -7.92
CA VAL A 155 23.63 14.05 -8.98
C VAL A 155 23.36 12.58 -8.72
N PHE A 156 22.11 12.26 -8.51
CA PHE A 156 21.67 10.90 -8.22
C PHE A 156 21.31 10.17 -9.51
N VAL A 157 21.73 8.92 -9.62
CA VAL A 157 21.54 8.10 -10.83
C VAL A 157 20.85 6.80 -10.46
N ASP A 158 19.88 6.42 -11.28
CA ASP A 158 19.22 5.12 -11.22
C ASP A 158 18.52 4.80 -12.53
N GLU A 159 18.12 3.52 -12.70
CA GLU A 159 17.34 3.09 -13.83
C GLU A 159 16.05 2.39 -13.46
N CYS A 160 15.11 2.47 -14.36
CA CYS A 160 13.88 1.70 -14.28
C CYS A 160 13.49 1.10 -15.64
N SER A 161 12.76 0.00 -15.59
CA SER A 161 12.26 -0.65 -16.79
C SER A 161 10.76 -0.50 -16.94
N TYR A 162 10.35 -0.32 -18.19
CA TYR A 162 8.96 -0.29 -18.65
C TYR A 162 8.74 -1.36 -19.72
N ASN A 163 7.52 -1.81 -19.87
CA ASN A 163 7.11 -2.66 -20.98
C ASN A 163 5.68 -2.30 -21.40
N ILE A 164 5.23 -2.82 -22.52
CA ILE A 164 3.91 -2.51 -23.08
C ILE A 164 2.73 -2.94 -22.16
N TRP A 165 2.96 -3.78 -21.16
CA TRP A 165 1.97 -4.14 -20.16
C TRP A 165 1.95 -3.20 -18.94
N THR A 166 2.82 -2.19 -18.95
CA THR A 166 2.86 -1.17 -17.88
C THR A 166 1.51 -0.47 -17.81
N ALA A 167 0.78 -0.67 -16.71
CA ALA A 167 -0.51 -0.06 -16.45
C ALA A 167 -0.84 -0.10 -14.96
N ARG A 168 -2.01 0.43 -14.59
CA ARG A 168 -2.54 0.29 -13.24
C ARG A 168 -2.88 -1.17 -12.95
N SER A 169 -2.57 -1.65 -11.75
CA SER A 169 -2.87 -3.00 -11.28
C SER A 169 -4.29 -3.17 -10.74
N HIS A 170 -4.99 -2.07 -10.48
CA HIS A 170 -6.34 -2.06 -9.93
C HIS A 170 -7.30 -1.36 -10.88
N GLY A 171 -8.47 -1.96 -11.08
CA GLY A 171 -9.61 -1.44 -11.83
C GLY A 171 -10.88 -1.47 -10.99
N ARG A 172 -11.99 -0.99 -11.57
CA ARG A 172 -13.31 -1.04 -10.95
C ARG A 172 -14.21 -1.97 -11.76
N ALA A 173 -14.98 -2.79 -11.07
CA ALA A 173 -16.06 -3.62 -11.62
C ALA A 173 -17.26 -3.58 -10.66
N ARG A 174 -18.41 -4.08 -11.09
CA ARG A 174 -19.57 -4.23 -10.20
C ARG A 174 -19.24 -5.24 -9.08
N GLN A 175 -19.92 -5.11 -7.96
CA GLN A 175 -19.76 -6.06 -6.86
C GLN A 175 -20.12 -7.48 -7.35
N GLY A 176 -19.23 -8.44 -7.11
CA GLY A 176 -19.37 -9.82 -7.58
C GLY A 176 -18.78 -10.09 -8.97
N GLU A 177 -18.39 -9.07 -9.71
CA GLU A 177 -17.73 -9.19 -11.01
C GLU A 177 -16.22 -8.98 -10.90
N ARG A 178 -15.46 -9.51 -11.87
CA ARG A 178 -14.01 -9.30 -11.97
C ARG A 178 -13.70 -8.14 -12.90
N ALA A 179 -12.76 -7.30 -12.52
CA ALA A 179 -12.20 -6.30 -13.43
C ALA A 179 -11.22 -6.98 -14.40
N TYR A 180 -11.47 -6.86 -15.69
CA TYR A 180 -10.58 -7.36 -16.75
C TYR A 180 -9.95 -6.21 -17.51
N ARG A 181 -8.72 -6.43 -17.96
CA ARG A 181 -8.03 -5.57 -18.91
C ARG A 181 -7.52 -6.42 -20.07
N GLN A 182 -7.85 -6.02 -21.28
CA GLN A 182 -7.22 -6.60 -22.45
C GLN A 182 -5.75 -6.16 -22.51
N VAL A 183 -4.87 -7.10 -22.82
CA VAL A 183 -3.43 -6.88 -23.00
C VAL A 183 -3.00 -7.43 -24.35
N CYS A 184 -2.02 -6.79 -24.96
CA CYS A 184 -1.41 -7.32 -26.17
C CYS A 184 -0.79 -8.68 -25.87
N GLY A 185 -0.84 -9.63 -26.85
CA GLY A 185 -0.49 -11.03 -26.65
C GLY A 185 0.90 -11.28 -26.03
N GLN A 186 1.94 -10.55 -26.45
CA GLN A 186 3.29 -10.68 -25.90
C GLN A 186 3.70 -9.42 -25.13
N ARG A 187 4.40 -9.61 -24.02
CA ARG A 187 4.91 -8.53 -23.14
C ARG A 187 5.90 -7.60 -23.85
N GLY A 188 6.55 -8.07 -24.92
CA GLY A 188 7.59 -7.35 -25.62
C GLY A 188 8.90 -7.23 -24.81
N ARG A 189 9.88 -6.52 -25.40
CA ARG A 189 11.15 -6.20 -24.74
C ARG A 189 10.97 -5.05 -23.76
N ASN A 190 11.76 -5.03 -22.69
CA ASN A 190 11.76 -3.91 -21.76
C ASN A 190 12.45 -2.69 -22.37
N LEU A 191 11.85 -1.52 -22.17
CA LEU A 191 12.48 -0.23 -22.36
C LEU A 191 13.10 0.16 -21.00
N THR A 192 14.42 0.25 -20.95
CA THR A 192 15.15 0.73 -19.76
C THR A 192 15.38 2.22 -19.89
N VAL A 193 15.03 2.95 -18.85
CA VAL A 193 15.21 4.40 -18.73
C VAL A 193 16.17 4.67 -17.59
N THR A 194 17.26 5.33 -17.87
CA THR A 194 18.24 5.78 -16.88
C THR A 194 18.12 7.29 -16.71
N MET A 195 18.16 7.77 -15.48
CA MET A 195 18.00 9.19 -15.17
C MET A 195 19.10 9.66 -14.24
N ALA A 196 19.61 10.85 -14.50
CA ALA A 196 20.50 11.63 -13.63
C ALA A 196 19.75 12.86 -13.11
N ILE A 197 19.56 12.98 -11.81
CA ILE A 197 18.74 14.01 -11.17
C ILE A 197 19.53 14.75 -10.11
N SER A 198 19.50 16.08 -10.21
CA SER A 198 20.08 16.99 -9.22
C SER A 198 18.97 17.70 -8.44
N PRO A 199 19.14 17.94 -7.14
CA PRO A 199 18.24 18.79 -6.37
C PRO A 199 18.24 20.24 -6.86
N LEU A 200 19.33 20.68 -7.50
CA LEU A 200 19.51 22.07 -7.98
C LEU A 200 18.95 22.27 -9.39
N ASN A 201 19.21 21.31 -10.29
CA ASN A 201 18.92 21.45 -11.72
C ASN A 201 17.73 20.58 -12.16
N GLY A 202 17.17 19.72 -11.29
CA GLY A 202 16.14 18.78 -11.67
C GLY A 202 16.70 17.61 -12.49
N LEU A 203 16.07 17.29 -13.61
CA LEU A 203 16.56 16.27 -14.54
C LEU A 203 17.76 16.81 -15.32
N VAL A 204 18.96 16.30 -15.03
CA VAL A 204 20.21 16.66 -15.70
C VAL A 204 20.33 15.97 -17.06
N PHE A 205 20.04 14.66 -17.05
CA PHE A 205 20.10 13.82 -18.24
C PHE A 205 19.22 12.59 -18.11
N SER A 206 18.69 12.13 -19.22
CA SER A 206 18.02 10.83 -19.30
C SER A 206 18.31 10.14 -20.60
N SER A 207 18.39 8.82 -20.57
CA SER A 207 18.48 7.99 -21.77
C SER A 207 17.51 6.81 -21.67
N ALA A 208 17.03 6.38 -22.83
CA ALA A 208 16.14 5.22 -22.91
C ALA A 208 16.61 4.29 -24.03
N PHE A 209 16.64 2.99 -23.74
CA PHE A 209 17.04 1.98 -24.70
C PHE A 209 16.32 0.65 -24.45
N VAL A 210 16.25 -0.17 -25.48
CA VAL A 210 15.65 -1.51 -25.39
C VAL A 210 16.68 -2.50 -24.85
N GLY A 211 16.31 -3.20 -23.78
CA GLY A 211 17.16 -4.21 -23.12
C GLY A 211 17.60 -3.80 -21.71
N GLY A 212 18.55 -4.53 -21.13
CA GLY A 212 19.07 -4.29 -19.79
C GLY A 212 20.29 -3.36 -19.74
N MET A 213 20.58 -2.80 -18.56
CA MET A 213 21.81 -2.07 -18.28
C MET A 213 23.01 -3.02 -18.21
N ASN A 214 24.15 -2.55 -18.68
CA ASN A 214 25.46 -3.18 -18.48
C ASN A 214 26.52 -2.10 -18.18
N ALA A 215 27.73 -2.53 -17.82
CA ALA A 215 28.80 -1.60 -17.39
C ALA A 215 29.13 -0.55 -18.46
N ALA A 216 29.31 -0.97 -19.73
CA ALA A 216 29.64 -0.02 -20.81
C ALA A 216 28.54 1.02 -21.06
N ARG A 217 27.26 0.62 -20.96
CA ARG A 217 26.14 1.55 -21.05
C ARG A 217 26.08 2.51 -19.88
N PHE A 218 26.40 2.02 -18.68
CA PHE A 218 26.44 2.85 -17.48
C PHE A 218 27.54 3.90 -17.54
N ASP A 219 28.75 3.50 -17.94
CA ASP A 219 29.88 4.43 -18.15
C ASP A 219 29.55 5.50 -19.19
N ASN A 220 28.98 5.08 -20.33
CA ASN A 220 28.57 6.01 -21.39
C ASN A 220 27.47 6.97 -20.89
N PHE A 221 26.52 6.48 -20.07
CA PHE A 221 25.50 7.31 -19.46
C PHE A 221 26.11 8.40 -18.54
N LEU A 222 27.03 8.01 -17.66
CA LEU A 222 27.72 8.95 -16.76
C LEU A 222 28.49 10.01 -17.56
N ALA A 223 29.19 9.59 -18.61
CA ALA A 223 29.91 10.52 -19.49
C ALA A 223 28.97 11.52 -20.15
N GLN A 224 27.86 11.05 -20.73
CA GLN A 224 26.87 11.94 -21.34
C GLN A 224 26.17 12.82 -20.32
N ALA A 225 25.83 12.31 -19.13
CA ALA A 225 25.26 13.13 -18.07
C ALA A 225 26.23 14.25 -17.65
N ARG A 226 27.51 13.94 -17.56
CA ARG A 226 28.55 14.92 -17.20
C ARG A 226 28.71 16.04 -18.26
N THR A 227 28.57 15.74 -19.54
CA THR A 227 28.66 16.77 -20.62
C THR A 227 27.49 17.75 -20.62
N ASN A 228 26.37 17.45 -19.96
CA ASN A 228 25.24 18.36 -19.78
C ASN A 228 25.37 19.29 -18.58
N MET A 229 26.54 19.30 -17.92
CA MET A 229 26.84 20.11 -16.74
C MET A 229 27.99 21.04 -17.03
N ASP A 230 28.16 22.09 -16.18
CA ASP A 230 29.30 22.97 -16.29
C ASP A 230 30.61 22.18 -16.16
N PRO A 231 31.53 22.27 -17.12
CA PRO A 231 32.80 21.56 -17.08
C PRO A 231 33.64 21.86 -15.84
N GLU A 232 33.59 23.09 -15.34
CA GLU A 232 34.39 23.55 -14.20
C GLU A 232 33.77 23.14 -12.85
N GLU A 233 32.50 22.72 -12.84
CA GLU A 233 31.79 22.35 -11.62
C GLU A 233 32.26 21.00 -11.08
N SER A 234 32.51 20.94 -9.77
CA SER A 234 32.79 19.68 -9.07
C SER A 234 31.50 18.96 -8.73
N VAL A 235 31.35 17.74 -9.25
CA VAL A 235 30.11 16.95 -9.19
C VAL A 235 30.35 15.60 -8.53
N ILE A 236 29.38 15.17 -7.73
CA ILE A 236 29.35 13.81 -7.15
C ILE A 236 28.18 13.04 -7.76
N PHE A 237 28.47 11.99 -8.55
CA PHE A 237 27.44 11.04 -8.96
C PHE A 237 27.19 10.01 -7.88
N VAL A 238 25.95 9.92 -7.41
CA VAL A 238 25.47 8.97 -6.39
C VAL A 238 24.63 7.90 -7.08
N TYR A 239 24.97 6.62 -6.95
CA TYR A 239 24.35 5.51 -7.66
C TYR A 239 24.25 4.26 -6.79
N ASN A 240 23.37 3.31 -7.15
CA ASN A 240 23.20 2.05 -6.43
C ASN A 240 24.27 1.01 -6.80
N GLY A 241 24.44 -0.02 -5.97
CA GLY A 241 25.43 -1.08 -6.15
C GLY A 241 24.97 -2.23 -7.06
N ALA A 242 24.20 -1.96 -8.12
CA ALA A 242 23.81 -3.00 -9.07
C ALA A 242 25.05 -3.63 -9.78
N PRO A 243 25.00 -4.89 -10.22
CA PRO A 243 26.13 -5.52 -10.89
C PRO A 243 26.68 -4.74 -12.10
N ALA A 244 25.82 -4.05 -12.84
CA ALA A 244 26.19 -3.21 -13.97
C ALA A 244 26.92 -1.92 -13.56
N HIS A 245 26.86 -1.53 -12.29
CA HIS A 245 27.46 -0.30 -11.75
C HIS A 245 28.75 -0.58 -10.97
N ARG A 246 29.33 -1.77 -11.08
CA ARG A 246 30.57 -2.10 -10.39
C ARG A 246 31.75 -1.45 -11.09
N ASN A 247 32.56 -0.69 -10.32
CA ASN A 247 33.77 -0.03 -10.80
C ASN A 247 33.57 0.85 -12.05
N PRO A 248 32.63 1.80 -12.05
CA PRO A 248 32.40 2.66 -13.19
C PRO A 248 33.59 3.59 -13.44
N THR A 249 33.79 3.96 -14.69
CA THR A 249 34.82 4.90 -15.10
C THR A 249 34.44 6.32 -14.66
N VAL A 250 35.38 7.06 -14.05
CA VAL A 250 35.18 8.45 -13.67
C VAL A 250 35.14 9.31 -14.96
N PRO A 251 34.02 10.01 -15.23
CA PRO A 251 33.83 10.67 -16.53
C PRO A 251 34.65 11.94 -16.75
N ALA A 252 35.15 12.60 -15.68
CA ALA A 252 35.95 13.81 -15.77
C ALA A 252 36.78 14.01 -14.49
N PRO A 253 37.89 14.79 -14.52
CA PRO A 253 38.79 14.96 -13.37
C PRO A 253 38.13 15.55 -12.13
N ASN A 254 37.15 16.46 -12.28
CA ASN A 254 36.38 17.08 -11.21
C ASN A 254 35.08 16.34 -10.88
N THR A 255 35.04 15.04 -11.12
CA THR A 255 33.89 14.19 -10.86
C THR A 255 34.24 13.11 -9.83
N GLU A 256 33.41 12.98 -8.83
CA GLU A 256 33.49 11.92 -7.84
C GLU A 256 32.33 10.91 -8.05
N LEU A 257 32.60 9.66 -7.73
CA LEU A 257 31.61 8.57 -7.80
C LEU A 257 31.37 8.03 -6.40
N LYS A 258 30.11 7.98 -5.99
CA LYS A 258 29.70 7.49 -4.66
C LYS A 258 28.63 6.45 -4.75
N MET A 259 28.96 5.23 -4.36
CA MET A 259 27.99 4.16 -4.27
C MET A 259 27.14 4.26 -3.01
N LEU A 260 25.84 4.05 -3.15
CA LEU A 260 24.88 3.96 -2.05
C LEU A 260 25.09 2.68 -1.22
N PRO A 261 24.78 2.71 0.07
CA PRO A 261 24.73 1.49 0.88
C PRO A 261 23.70 0.50 0.31
N PRO A 262 23.93 -0.81 0.43
CA PRO A 262 22.97 -1.82 -0.01
C PRO A 262 21.58 -1.61 0.63
N TYR A 263 20.53 -1.98 -0.10
CA TYR A 263 19.15 -1.91 0.36
C TYR A 263 18.72 -0.53 0.89
N SER A 264 19.23 0.55 0.31
CA SER A 264 18.96 1.91 0.78
C SER A 264 18.36 2.83 -0.31
N PRO A 265 17.26 2.42 -0.98
CA PRO A 265 16.61 3.22 -2.02
C PRO A 265 16.09 4.56 -1.49
N PHE A 266 15.79 4.67 -0.20
CA PHE A 266 15.35 5.91 0.44
C PHE A 266 16.43 7.00 0.50
N LEU A 267 17.70 6.66 0.21
CA LEU A 267 18.80 7.60 0.05
C LEU A 267 19.04 8.01 -1.42
N ASN A 268 18.18 7.56 -2.36
CA ASN A 268 18.25 7.91 -3.77
C ASN A 268 16.99 8.67 -4.20
N ILE A 269 17.11 9.94 -4.55
CA ILE A 269 15.96 10.75 -5.00
C ILE A 269 15.38 10.30 -6.33
N VAL A 270 16.12 9.56 -7.14
CA VAL A 270 15.65 9.03 -8.42
C VAL A 270 14.52 8.02 -8.23
N GLU A 271 14.44 7.32 -7.11
CA GLU A 271 13.36 6.40 -6.80
C GLU A 271 11.98 7.09 -6.75
N GLN A 272 11.92 8.32 -6.17
CA GLN A 272 10.71 9.12 -6.17
C GLN A 272 10.38 9.64 -7.58
N ALA A 273 11.40 10.03 -8.34
CA ALA A 273 11.24 10.44 -9.72
C ALA A 273 10.72 9.29 -10.60
N ILE A 274 11.27 8.08 -10.43
CA ILE A 274 10.78 6.85 -11.07
C ILE A 274 9.30 6.63 -10.74
N SER A 275 8.92 6.77 -9.49
CA SER A 275 7.52 6.59 -9.06
C SER A 275 6.59 7.62 -9.70
N CYS A 276 7.01 8.90 -9.74
CA CYS A 276 6.28 9.99 -10.38
C CYS A 276 6.13 9.74 -11.89
N LEU A 277 7.22 9.43 -12.58
CA LEU A 277 7.23 9.17 -14.02
C LEU A 277 6.41 7.91 -14.38
N LYS A 278 6.53 6.83 -13.60
CA LYS A 278 5.70 5.65 -13.79
C LYS A 278 4.20 5.93 -13.65
N ALA A 279 3.80 6.79 -12.72
CA ALA A 279 2.41 7.18 -12.56
C ALA A 279 1.91 7.99 -13.77
N ALA A 280 2.71 8.96 -14.25
CA ALA A 280 2.40 9.77 -15.42
C ALA A 280 2.29 8.93 -16.69
N ILE A 281 3.28 8.08 -16.99
CA ILE A 281 3.25 7.18 -18.15
C ILE A 281 2.05 6.23 -18.09
N LYS A 282 1.74 5.64 -16.91
CA LYS A 282 0.57 4.78 -16.75
C LYS A 282 -0.75 5.52 -17.03
N ALA A 283 -0.84 6.78 -16.66
CA ALA A 283 -2.01 7.60 -16.95
C ALA A 283 -2.10 7.93 -18.44
N ASP A 284 -0.98 8.28 -19.07
CA ASP A 284 -0.89 8.65 -20.48
C ASP A 284 -1.25 7.48 -21.40
N ILE A 285 -0.61 6.31 -21.22
CA ILE A 285 -0.86 5.13 -22.06
C ILE A 285 -2.27 4.53 -21.89
N LEU A 286 -3.01 4.90 -20.86
CA LEU A 286 -4.40 4.48 -20.66
C LEU A 286 -5.42 5.38 -21.38
N ARG A 287 -4.99 6.48 -22.00
CA ARG A 287 -5.88 7.34 -22.79
C ARG A 287 -6.41 6.56 -24.01
N PRO A 288 -7.70 6.66 -24.31
CA PRO A 288 -8.29 5.90 -25.42
C PRO A 288 -7.61 6.12 -26.77
N GLU A 289 -7.14 7.33 -27.06
CA GLU A 289 -6.42 7.68 -28.28
C GLU A 289 -5.06 6.97 -28.36
N ILE A 290 -4.32 6.90 -27.24
CA ILE A 290 -3.02 6.20 -27.19
C ILE A 290 -3.21 4.69 -27.29
N GLN A 291 -4.24 4.13 -26.62
CA GLN A 291 -4.58 2.71 -26.74
C GLN A 291 -4.91 2.32 -28.18
N ARG A 292 -5.75 3.11 -28.87
CA ARG A 292 -6.08 2.89 -30.29
C ARG A 292 -4.82 2.93 -31.17
N ARG A 293 -3.94 3.92 -30.95
CA ARG A 293 -2.70 4.04 -31.69
C ARG A 293 -1.75 2.88 -31.41
N MET A 294 -1.64 2.40 -30.18
CA MET A 294 -0.81 1.22 -29.84
C MET A 294 -1.28 -0.06 -30.53
N ASP A 295 -2.54 -0.16 -30.91
CA ASP A 295 -3.11 -1.32 -31.61
C ASP A 295 -3.26 -1.12 -33.13
N ASP A 296 -2.79 0.01 -33.65
CA ASP A 296 -2.85 0.33 -35.08
C ASP A 296 -1.84 -0.50 -35.90
N ARG A 297 -2.35 -1.60 -36.46
CA ARG A 297 -1.57 -2.53 -37.28
C ARG A 297 -1.25 -1.96 -38.67
N ASP A 298 -2.11 -1.08 -39.17
CA ASP A 298 -1.93 -0.50 -40.51
C ASP A 298 -0.84 0.56 -40.46
N GLU A 299 -0.80 1.40 -39.44
CA GLU A 299 0.31 2.35 -39.20
C GLU A 299 1.65 1.61 -39.03
N ALA A 300 1.70 0.52 -38.27
CA ALA A 300 2.92 -0.30 -38.13
C ALA A 300 3.38 -0.89 -39.45
N ARG A 301 2.43 -1.39 -40.29
CA ARG A 301 2.72 -1.92 -41.62
C ARG A 301 3.23 -0.85 -42.59
N VAL A 302 2.62 0.34 -42.57
CA VAL A 302 3.08 1.49 -43.40
C VAL A 302 4.49 1.90 -43.01
N ARG A 303 4.85 1.84 -41.75
CA ARG A 303 6.22 2.12 -41.27
C ARG A 303 7.20 0.97 -41.51
N GLY A 304 6.75 -0.18 -41.99
CA GLY A 304 7.60 -1.34 -42.26
C GLY A 304 8.22 -1.98 -40.99
N ILE A 305 7.61 -1.80 -39.82
CA ILE A 305 8.13 -2.31 -38.55
C ILE A 305 7.15 -3.31 -37.91
N PRO A 306 7.66 -4.30 -37.17
CA PRO A 306 6.82 -5.21 -36.37
C PRO A 306 5.95 -4.46 -35.36
N LEU A 307 4.70 -4.91 -35.15
CA LEU A 307 3.76 -4.27 -34.21
C LEU A 307 4.33 -4.15 -32.77
N GLY A 308 5.13 -5.12 -32.34
CA GLY A 308 5.80 -5.08 -31.02
C GLY A 308 6.83 -3.96 -30.91
N GLU A 309 7.54 -3.68 -31.99
CA GLU A 309 8.48 -2.56 -32.09
C GLU A 309 7.73 -1.22 -32.14
N PHE A 310 6.69 -1.15 -32.95
CA PHE A 310 5.80 0.02 -33.02
C PHE A 310 5.25 0.39 -31.62
N ARG A 311 4.77 -0.58 -30.86
CA ARG A 311 4.31 -0.38 -29.49
C ARG A 311 5.42 0.11 -28.56
N THR A 312 6.64 -0.40 -28.72
CA THR A 312 7.80 0.07 -27.95
C THR A 312 8.14 1.52 -28.28
N GLN A 313 8.01 1.93 -29.55
CA GLN A 313 8.15 3.34 -29.95
C GLN A 313 7.08 4.21 -29.31
N GLN A 314 5.81 3.76 -29.27
CA GLN A 314 4.74 4.49 -28.59
C GLN A 314 4.99 4.65 -27.08
N LEU A 315 5.60 3.63 -26.43
CA LEU A 315 6.01 3.72 -25.04
C LEU A 315 7.16 4.72 -24.84
N HIS A 316 8.11 4.76 -25.79
CA HIS A 316 9.20 5.75 -25.80
C HIS A 316 8.66 7.18 -25.99
N GLU A 317 7.71 7.39 -26.89
CA GLU A 317 7.02 8.66 -27.07
C GLU A 317 6.26 9.08 -25.77
N ALA A 318 5.62 8.12 -25.10
CA ALA A 318 4.96 8.39 -23.82
C ALA A 318 5.95 8.80 -22.73
N LEU A 319 7.15 8.23 -22.71
CA LEU A 319 8.24 8.67 -21.85
C LEU A 319 8.59 10.15 -22.13
N HIS A 320 8.85 10.49 -23.39
CA HIS A 320 9.20 11.87 -23.77
C HIS A 320 8.11 12.89 -23.41
N ARG A 321 6.83 12.54 -23.62
CA ARG A 321 5.72 13.44 -23.23
C ARG A 321 5.61 13.68 -21.73
N ASN A 322 6.12 12.76 -20.91
CA ASN A 322 5.94 12.80 -19.47
C ASN A 322 7.22 13.08 -18.67
N ILE A 323 8.37 13.17 -19.31
CA ILE A 323 9.66 13.35 -18.62
C ILE A 323 9.71 14.69 -17.87
N ASP A 324 9.07 15.73 -18.39
CA ASP A 324 9.00 17.08 -17.79
C ASP A 324 8.17 17.10 -16.49
N THR A 325 7.52 16.00 -16.12
CA THR A 325 6.92 15.84 -14.79
C THR A 325 7.96 15.85 -13.66
N ILE A 326 9.25 15.65 -14.00
CA ILE A 326 10.40 15.75 -13.10
C ILE A 326 10.89 17.20 -13.12
N THR A 327 10.33 18.00 -12.25
CA THR A 327 10.68 19.43 -12.14
C THR A 327 11.77 19.66 -11.09
N VAL A 328 12.48 20.79 -11.18
CA VAL A 328 13.47 21.23 -10.17
C VAL A 328 12.84 21.26 -8.77
N ALA A 329 11.64 21.86 -8.64
CA ALA A 329 10.94 21.96 -7.37
C ALA A 329 10.66 20.57 -6.72
N LYS A 330 10.24 19.58 -7.53
CA LYS A 330 10.05 18.22 -7.03
C LYS A 330 11.37 17.58 -6.63
N SER A 331 12.42 17.75 -7.42
CA SER A 331 13.75 17.21 -7.15
C SER A 331 14.32 17.75 -5.83
N ALA A 332 14.17 19.06 -5.58
CA ALA A 332 14.52 19.67 -4.31
C ALA A 332 13.69 19.13 -3.14
N GLN A 333 12.38 18.93 -3.34
CA GLN A 333 11.50 18.34 -2.32
C GLN A 333 11.90 16.88 -2.00
N TRP A 334 12.19 16.07 -3.01
CA TRP A 334 12.65 14.69 -2.83
C TRP A 334 14.00 14.62 -2.11
N TYR A 335 14.88 15.53 -2.43
CA TYR A 335 16.17 15.67 -1.75
C TYR A 335 16.00 16.02 -0.27
N HIS A 336 15.16 16.99 0.03
CA HIS A 336 14.83 17.32 1.42
C HIS A 336 14.22 16.14 2.17
N PHE A 337 13.31 15.41 1.52
CA PHE A 337 12.74 14.18 2.10
C PHE A 337 13.80 13.10 2.33
N MET A 338 14.72 12.88 1.40
CA MET A 338 15.83 11.95 1.55
C MET A 338 16.69 12.31 2.77
N GLN A 339 16.98 13.60 2.97
CA GLN A 339 17.77 14.06 4.10
C GLN A 339 17.16 13.70 5.46
N THR A 340 15.84 13.53 5.56
CA THR A 340 15.18 13.10 6.82
C THR A 340 15.58 11.70 7.27
N TYR A 341 16.16 10.89 6.38
CA TYR A 341 16.67 9.56 6.72
C TYR A 341 18.10 9.57 7.25
N LEU A 342 18.89 10.60 7.00
CA LEU A 342 20.29 10.66 7.44
C LEU A 342 20.43 10.55 8.97
N PRO A 343 19.65 11.28 9.79
CA PRO A 343 19.69 11.12 11.25
C PRO A 343 19.33 9.70 11.71
N LYS A 344 18.37 9.04 11.03
CA LYS A 344 18.00 7.65 11.33
C LYS A 344 19.13 6.69 11.01
N CYS A 345 19.82 6.89 9.89
CA CYS A 345 21.02 6.13 9.54
C CYS A 345 22.12 6.25 10.60
N LEU A 346 22.41 7.48 11.06
CA LEU A 346 23.40 7.73 12.10
C LEU A 346 23.07 7.02 13.41
N LYS A 347 21.79 6.93 13.77
CA LYS A 347 21.30 6.22 14.95
C LYS A 347 21.19 4.70 14.77
N ARG A 348 21.53 4.16 13.59
CA ARG A 348 21.36 2.74 13.23
C ARG A 348 19.91 2.25 13.34
N GLU A 349 18.95 3.14 13.12
CA GLU A 349 17.55 2.75 13.17
C GLU A 349 17.20 1.76 12.04
N VAL A 350 16.33 0.81 12.36
CA VAL A 350 15.72 -0.10 11.39
C VAL A 350 14.80 0.72 10.49
N ILE A 351 15.02 0.65 9.17
CA ILE A 351 14.23 1.38 8.18
C ILE A 351 13.47 0.37 7.32
N GLU A 352 12.15 0.34 7.44
CA GLU A 352 11.27 -0.61 6.75
C GLU A 352 10.69 -0.08 5.43
N ARG A 353 10.92 1.18 5.10
CA ARG A 353 10.42 1.82 3.86
C ARG A 353 11.48 1.87 2.77
#